data_3f6f8867eee41e859e82f3b252014b36
#
_entry.id   3f6f8867eee41e859e82f3b252014b36
#
_cell.length_a   1.000
_cell.length_b   1.000
_cell.length_c   1.000
_cell.angle_alpha   90.00
_cell.angle_beta   90.00
_cell.angle_gamma   90.00
#
_symmetry.space_group_name_H-M   'P 1'
#
loop_
_entity.id
_entity.type
_entity.pdbx_description
1 polymer ?
#
loop_
_entity_poly.entity_id
_entity_poly.type
_entity_poly.pdbx_seq_one_letter_code
_entity_poly.pdbx_strand_id
1 'polypeptide(L)'
;MSYLCIVNRERQQKTIQTIYKPFKTHNNIMAKLFYRKYQNNNPQNSGYGKWYGRVVITETVGIEYLATKMQDNCTVKRADILAVLSELGPTMSDLLKDSKRVRIPYLGCFKLGIKTTGEEDPEKFNARSNVDNVHVIFQPETKATEAGKMVKVLVEGVSVMELPNPDKKKDEDDPDDPDNGSNPDGGDDNNGGDNNDRP
;
A
#
# COMPACT_ATOMS: atom_id res chain seq x y z
N MET A 1 14.51 -22.63 39.39
CA MET A 1 13.30 -21.97 38.79
C MET A 1 13.43 -21.58 37.32
N SER A 2 14.37 -22.14 36.56
CA SER A 2 14.68 -21.68 35.15
C SER A 2 14.08 -22.57 34.05
N TYR A 3 13.78 -23.84 34.31
CA TYR A 3 13.30 -24.76 33.31
C TYR A 3 11.83 -24.57 32.89
N LEU A 4 10.99 -24.13 33.83
CA LEU A 4 9.54 -23.94 33.56
C LEU A 4 9.27 -22.75 32.59
N CYS A 5 10.14 -21.75 32.58
CA CYS A 5 10.02 -20.56 31.75
C CYS A 5 10.39 -20.84 30.27
N ILE A 6 11.34 -21.74 30.03
CA ILE A 6 11.78 -22.13 28.68
C ILE A 6 10.76 -23.01 28.01
N VAL A 7 10.18 -23.98 28.72
CA VAL A 7 9.14 -24.89 28.18
C VAL A 7 7.86 -24.16 27.84
N ASN A 8 7.48 -23.12 28.60
CA ASN A 8 6.34 -22.28 28.27
C ASN A 8 6.58 -21.39 27.03
N ARG A 9 7.81 -20.94 26.80
CA ARG A 9 8.16 -20.16 25.62
C ARG A 9 8.10 -20.98 24.33
N GLU A 10 8.55 -22.22 24.37
CA GLU A 10 8.49 -23.15 23.23
C GLU A 10 7.07 -23.63 22.94
N ARG A 11 6.24 -23.85 23.97
CA ARG A 11 4.82 -24.15 23.78
C ARG A 11 4.05 -22.99 23.17
N GLN A 12 4.29 -21.76 23.58
CA GLN A 12 3.68 -20.56 23.02
C GLN A 12 4.11 -20.40 21.55
N GLN A 13 5.37 -20.65 21.19
CA GLN A 13 5.82 -20.59 19.80
C GLN A 13 5.22 -21.69 18.92
N LYS A 14 5.07 -22.92 19.42
CA LYS A 14 4.41 -24.00 18.66
C LYS A 14 2.91 -23.77 18.48
N THR A 15 2.23 -23.21 19.47
CA THR A 15 0.80 -22.87 19.37
C THR A 15 0.58 -21.75 18.37
N ILE A 16 1.45 -20.76 18.32
CA ILE A 16 1.40 -19.67 17.31
C ILE A 16 1.63 -20.21 15.89
N GLN A 17 2.55 -21.16 15.71
CA GLN A 17 2.80 -21.77 14.40
C GLN A 17 1.65 -22.68 13.91
N THR A 18 0.88 -23.27 14.82
CA THR A 18 -0.26 -24.14 14.45
C THR A 18 -1.51 -23.33 14.04
N ILE A 19 -1.64 -22.11 14.53
CA ILE A 19 -2.73 -21.18 14.17
C ILE A 19 -2.43 -20.45 12.85
N TYR A 20 -1.15 -20.29 12.50
CA TYR A 20 -0.73 -19.65 11.25
C TYR A 20 -0.56 -20.69 10.13
N LYS A 21 -1.67 -21.15 9.55
CA LYS A 21 -1.61 -21.66 8.18
C LYS A 21 -1.12 -20.52 7.28
N PRO A 22 -0.07 -20.76 6.44
CA PRO A 22 0.36 -19.72 5.51
C PRO A 22 -0.85 -19.31 4.67
N PHE A 23 -1.14 -18.03 4.70
CA PHE A 23 -2.17 -17.41 3.86
C PHE A 23 -1.87 -17.83 2.42
N LYS A 24 -2.67 -18.75 1.87
CA LYS A 24 -2.59 -19.09 0.44
C LYS A 24 -2.94 -17.83 -0.32
N THR A 25 -1.95 -17.20 -0.91
CA THR A 25 -2.14 -16.15 -1.90
C THR A 25 -3.05 -16.69 -2.99
N HIS A 26 -4.32 -16.31 -2.92
CA HIS A 26 -5.29 -16.57 -3.95
C HIS A 26 -4.87 -15.78 -5.18
N ASN A 27 -4.64 -16.52 -6.26
CA ASN A 27 -4.42 -16.04 -7.62
C ASN A 27 -3.40 -14.93 -7.79
N ASN A 28 -2.38 -15.26 -8.53
CA ASN A 28 -1.27 -14.43 -9.00
C ASN A 28 -1.74 -13.29 -9.93
N ILE A 29 -2.74 -12.51 -9.50
CA ILE A 29 -3.05 -11.21 -10.09
C ILE A 29 -2.02 -10.28 -9.48
N MET A 30 -0.95 -10.01 -10.20
CA MET A 30 0.03 -9.01 -9.82
C MET A 30 -0.72 -7.71 -9.51
N ALA A 31 -0.70 -7.31 -8.24
CA ALA A 31 -1.31 -6.04 -7.83
C ALA A 31 -0.59 -4.91 -8.56
N LYS A 32 -1.36 -4.10 -9.29
CA LYS A 32 -0.83 -2.99 -10.08
C LYS A 32 -0.97 -1.69 -9.31
N LEU A 33 0.15 -1.04 -9.03
CA LEU A 33 0.20 0.29 -8.44
C LEU A 33 0.27 1.31 -9.57
N PHE A 34 -0.76 2.13 -9.69
CA PHE A 34 -0.82 3.14 -10.74
C PHE A 34 -0.05 4.39 -10.39
N TYR A 35 0.69 4.95 -11.36
CA TYR A 35 1.36 6.23 -11.20
C TYR A 35 1.12 7.13 -12.42
N ARG A 36 1.30 8.44 -12.22
CA ARG A 36 1.39 9.44 -13.30
C ARG A 36 2.69 10.19 -13.20
N LYS A 37 3.24 10.57 -14.34
CA LYS A 37 4.40 11.44 -14.41
C LYS A 37 3.98 12.90 -14.17
N TYR A 38 4.83 13.64 -13.48
CA TYR A 38 4.71 15.09 -13.34
C TYR A 38 6.09 15.73 -13.40
N GLN A 39 6.15 16.95 -13.87
CA GLN A 39 7.39 17.72 -13.90
C GLN A 39 7.52 18.57 -12.64
N ASN A 40 8.70 18.62 -12.07
CA ASN A 40 8.95 19.49 -10.92
C ASN A 40 9.19 20.92 -11.41
N ASN A 41 8.22 21.79 -11.17
CA ASN A 41 8.24 23.19 -11.58
C ASN A 41 8.70 24.14 -10.47
N ASN A 42 9.25 23.63 -9.35
CA ASN A 42 9.80 24.46 -8.30
C ASN A 42 11.26 24.84 -8.60
N PRO A 43 11.54 26.12 -8.97
CA PRO A 43 12.88 26.56 -9.36
C PRO A 43 13.90 26.54 -8.21
N GLN A 44 13.44 26.51 -6.95
CA GLN A 44 14.30 26.43 -5.77
C GLN A 44 14.75 25.00 -5.44
N ASN A 45 14.24 24.00 -6.14
CA ASN A 45 14.57 22.61 -5.90
C ASN A 45 15.64 22.14 -6.91
N SER A 46 16.64 21.40 -6.45
CA SER A 46 17.69 20.77 -7.31
C SER A 46 17.13 19.82 -8.37
N GLY A 47 15.86 19.45 -8.25
CA GLY A 47 15.13 18.66 -9.23
C GLY A 47 14.26 19.46 -10.19
N TYR A 48 14.46 20.79 -10.31
CA TYR A 48 13.71 21.63 -11.24
C TYR A 48 13.81 21.11 -12.69
N GLY A 49 12.66 21.07 -13.37
CA GLY A 49 12.56 20.57 -14.74
C GLY A 49 12.60 19.05 -14.90
N LYS A 50 12.94 18.29 -13.85
CA LYS A 50 12.96 16.82 -13.90
C LYS A 50 11.59 16.21 -13.75
N TRP A 51 11.39 15.06 -14.39
CA TRP A 51 10.15 14.28 -14.30
C TRP A 51 10.19 13.26 -13.17
N TYR A 52 9.09 13.13 -12.46
CA TYR A 52 8.91 12.22 -11.34
C TYR A 52 7.61 11.44 -11.48
N GLY A 53 7.56 10.21 -10.93
CA GLY A 53 6.33 9.44 -10.79
C GLY A 53 5.61 9.76 -9.47
N ARG A 54 4.31 9.99 -9.53
CA ARG A 54 3.44 10.11 -8.35
C ARG A 54 2.37 9.03 -8.40
N VAL A 55 2.24 8.29 -7.30
CA VAL A 55 1.19 7.28 -7.16
C VAL A 55 -0.19 7.92 -7.28
N VAL A 56 -1.07 7.26 -8.01
CA VAL A 56 -2.49 7.66 -8.13
C VAL A 56 -3.29 6.80 -7.18
N ILE A 57 -3.93 7.45 -6.21
CA ILE A 57 -4.91 6.80 -5.32
C ILE A 57 -6.23 6.77 -6.07
N THR A 58 -6.70 5.57 -6.38
CA THR A 58 -7.95 5.38 -7.13
C THR A 58 -9.18 5.45 -6.24
N GLU A 59 -9.05 4.97 -4.99
CA GLU A 59 -10.17 4.88 -4.06
C GLU A 59 -9.68 4.93 -2.61
N THR A 60 -10.51 5.44 -1.71
CA THR A 60 -10.30 5.34 -0.26
C THR A 60 -11.34 4.40 0.32
N VAL A 61 -10.90 3.27 0.85
CA VAL A 61 -11.76 2.25 1.44
C VAL A 61 -11.84 2.40 2.96
N GLY A 62 -13.04 2.24 3.52
CA GLY A 62 -13.28 2.33 4.95
C GLY A 62 -13.27 0.96 5.65
N ILE A 63 -13.49 1.01 6.95
CA ILE A 63 -13.55 -0.16 7.84
C ILE A 63 -14.63 -1.19 7.42
N GLU A 64 -15.73 -0.70 6.86
CA GLU A 64 -16.85 -1.51 6.38
C GLU A 64 -16.43 -2.44 5.23
N TYR A 65 -15.68 -1.89 4.27
CA TYR A 65 -15.16 -2.65 3.16
C TYR A 65 -14.12 -3.69 3.62
N LEU A 66 -13.24 -3.29 4.57
CA LEU A 66 -12.27 -4.21 5.16
C LEU A 66 -12.97 -5.38 5.86
N ALA A 67 -14.02 -5.10 6.66
CA ALA A 67 -14.77 -6.14 7.36
C ALA A 67 -15.44 -7.11 6.38
N THR A 68 -16.00 -6.63 5.29
CA THR A 68 -16.59 -7.47 4.24
C THR A 68 -15.53 -8.38 3.60
N LYS A 69 -14.38 -7.83 3.21
CA LYS A 69 -13.27 -8.61 2.65
C LYS A 69 -12.69 -9.63 3.62
N MET A 70 -12.63 -9.30 4.90
CA MET A 70 -12.17 -10.23 5.94
C MET A 70 -13.16 -11.37 6.16
N GLN A 71 -14.46 -11.09 6.14
CA GLN A 71 -15.51 -12.10 6.25
C GLN A 71 -15.42 -13.14 5.12
N ASP A 72 -15.10 -12.74 3.90
CA ASP A 72 -14.92 -13.65 2.75
C ASP A 72 -13.81 -14.69 2.99
N ASN A 73 -12.86 -14.38 3.87
CA ASN A 73 -11.67 -15.21 4.13
C ASN A 73 -11.66 -15.91 5.50
N CYS A 74 -12.68 -15.69 6.33
CA CYS A 74 -12.76 -16.28 7.65
C CYS A 74 -14.22 -16.66 8.01
N THR A 75 -14.39 -17.43 9.09
CA THR A 75 -15.70 -17.86 9.57
C THR A 75 -16.36 -16.86 10.52
N VAL A 76 -15.69 -15.73 10.78
CA VAL A 76 -16.18 -14.68 11.69
C VAL A 76 -17.19 -13.80 10.97
N LYS A 77 -18.28 -13.44 11.65
CA LYS A 77 -19.30 -12.56 11.08
C LYS A 77 -18.79 -11.14 10.93
N ARG A 78 -19.27 -10.43 9.91
CA ARG A 78 -18.90 -9.03 9.63
C ARG A 78 -19.07 -8.11 10.86
N ALA A 79 -20.13 -8.29 11.64
CA ALA A 79 -20.38 -7.47 12.83
C ALA A 79 -19.27 -7.64 13.89
N ASP A 80 -18.81 -8.87 14.11
CA ASP A 80 -17.75 -9.16 15.07
C ASP A 80 -16.40 -8.58 14.59
N ILE A 81 -16.14 -8.67 13.28
CA ILE A 81 -14.93 -8.05 12.67
C ILE A 81 -14.96 -6.53 12.83
N LEU A 82 -16.11 -5.89 12.59
CA LEU A 82 -16.27 -4.45 12.78
C LEU A 82 -16.01 -4.04 14.23
N ALA A 83 -16.54 -4.79 15.20
CA ALA A 83 -16.32 -4.53 16.61
C ALA A 83 -14.82 -4.60 16.97
N VAL A 84 -14.12 -5.64 16.50
CA VAL A 84 -12.67 -5.81 16.73
C VAL A 84 -11.86 -4.69 16.08
N LEU A 85 -12.16 -4.33 14.82
CA LEU A 85 -11.45 -3.28 14.12
C LEU A 85 -11.69 -1.89 14.74
N SER A 86 -12.91 -1.64 15.24
CA SER A 86 -13.24 -0.37 15.92
C SER A 86 -12.48 -0.23 17.24
N GLU A 87 -12.30 -1.33 17.98
CA GLU A 87 -11.59 -1.33 19.26
C GLU A 87 -10.07 -1.31 19.08
N LEU A 88 -9.55 -1.75 17.93
CA LEU A 88 -8.12 -1.81 17.67
C LEU A 88 -7.44 -0.45 17.81
N GLY A 89 -8.07 0.61 17.27
CA GLY A 89 -7.52 1.97 17.29
C GLY A 89 -7.32 2.52 18.71
N PRO A 90 -8.38 2.61 19.53
CA PRO A 90 -8.29 3.02 20.94
C PRO A 90 -7.27 2.20 21.72
N THR A 91 -7.37 0.86 21.66
CA THR A 91 -6.43 -0.03 22.37
C THR A 91 -4.97 0.20 21.98
N MET A 92 -4.68 0.36 20.68
CA MET A 92 -3.33 0.70 20.23
C MET A 92 -2.88 2.05 20.76
N SER A 93 -3.74 3.07 20.74
CA SER A 93 -3.44 4.40 21.25
C SER A 93 -3.02 4.35 22.71
N ASP A 94 -3.74 3.62 23.55
CA ASP A 94 -3.46 3.52 24.97
C ASP A 94 -2.13 2.80 25.23
N LEU A 95 -1.87 1.69 24.53
CA LEU A 95 -0.59 0.98 24.63
C LEU A 95 0.60 1.83 24.17
N LEU A 96 0.44 2.60 23.11
CA LEU A 96 1.49 3.48 22.60
C LEU A 96 1.79 4.63 23.58
N LYS A 97 0.75 5.23 24.18
CA LYS A 97 0.92 6.26 25.23
C LYS A 97 1.63 5.74 26.48
N ASP A 98 1.48 4.45 26.79
CA ASP A 98 2.24 3.76 27.84
C ASP A 98 3.70 3.46 27.44
N SER A 99 4.22 4.11 26.40
CA SER A 99 5.59 3.88 25.88
C SER A 99 5.83 2.45 25.42
N LYS A 100 4.79 1.70 25.10
CA LYS A 100 4.89 0.34 24.59
C LYS A 100 5.03 0.33 23.07
N ARG A 101 5.71 -0.68 22.55
CA ARG A 101 5.76 -0.98 21.12
C ARG A 101 4.70 -2.03 20.79
N VAL A 102 3.82 -1.74 19.86
CA VAL A 102 2.78 -2.66 19.39
C VAL A 102 3.25 -3.32 18.11
N ARG A 103 3.30 -4.66 18.08
CA ARG A 103 3.60 -5.44 16.87
C ARG A 103 2.37 -6.20 16.43
N ILE A 104 1.96 -5.99 15.19
CA ILE A 104 0.89 -6.75 14.53
C ILE A 104 1.54 -7.57 13.41
N PRO A 105 1.48 -8.92 13.47
CA PRO A 105 2.04 -9.78 12.44
C PRO A 105 1.51 -9.41 11.05
N TYR A 106 2.35 -9.50 10.02
CA TYR A 106 2.11 -9.10 8.63
C TYR A 106 1.96 -7.61 8.36
N LEU A 107 1.55 -6.78 9.35
CA LEU A 107 1.55 -5.33 9.22
C LEU A 107 2.93 -4.75 9.55
N GLY A 108 3.37 -4.95 10.79
CA GLY A 108 4.61 -4.38 11.27
C GLY A 108 4.53 -3.93 12.73
N CYS A 109 5.37 -2.96 13.07
CA CYS A 109 5.50 -2.43 14.42
C CYS A 109 5.17 -0.94 14.45
N PHE A 110 4.46 -0.54 15.49
CA PHE A 110 4.11 0.83 15.82
C PHE A 110 4.80 1.22 17.12
N LYS A 111 5.37 2.41 17.18
CA LYS A 111 5.93 3.01 18.40
C LYS A 111 5.80 4.52 18.34
N LEU A 112 5.82 5.19 19.48
CA LEU A 112 5.96 6.65 19.51
C LEU A 112 7.43 7.04 19.38
N GLY A 113 7.66 8.18 18.76
CA GLY A 113 8.90 8.90 18.70
C GLY A 113 8.67 10.35 19.10
N ILE A 114 9.72 10.99 19.57
CA ILE A 114 9.72 12.43 19.90
C ILE A 114 10.67 13.16 18.97
N LYS A 115 10.28 14.36 18.56
CA LYS A 115 11.17 15.33 17.92
C LYS A 115 11.66 16.29 18.98
N THR A 116 12.97 16.46 19.08
CA THR A 116 13.58 17.30 20.10
C THR A 116 14.54 18.30 19.48
N THR A 117 14.67 19.46 20.13
CA THR A 117 15.75 20.40 19.90
C THR A 117 16.90 20.05 20.86
N GLY A 118 18.14 19.99 20.33
CA GLY A 118 19.31 19.66 21.12
C GLY A 118 19.67 20.77 22.12
N GLU A 119 20.29 20.37 23.25
CA GLU A 119 20.86 21.26 24.28
C GLU A 119 22.27 20.80 24.56
N GLU A 120 23.21 21.74 24.81
CA GLU A 120 24.60 21.41 25.09
C GLU A 120 24.81 20.83 26.48
N ASP A 121 23.98 21.27 27.42
CA ASP A 121 24.04 20.88 28.82
C ASP A 121 22.85 19.93 29.14
N PRO A 122 23.09 18.67 29.50
CA PRO A 122 22.03 17.71 29.79
C PRO A 122 21.12 18.14 30.95
N GLU A 123 21.62 18.94 31.91
CA GLU A 123 20.81 19.44 33.03
C GLU A 123 19.83 20.53 32.61
N LYS A 124 20.08 21.22 31.48
CA LYS A 124 19.18 22.21 30.89
C LYS A 124 18.13 21.59 29.98
N PHE A 125 18.34 20.34 29.56
CA PHE A 125 17.34 19.65 28.73
C PHE A 125 16.06 19.43 29.52
N ASN A 126 14.97 20.01 29.01
CA ASN A 126 13.66 19.93 29.65
C ASN A 126 12.62 19.52 28.60
N ALA A 127 11.77 18.55 28.97
CA ALA A 127 10.71 18.05 28.08
C ALA A 127 9.76 19.16 27.59
N ARG A 128 9.52 20.19 28.40
CA ARG A 128 8.61 21.31 28.04
C ARG A 128 9.21 22.24 26.98
N SER A 129 10.53 22.46 27.00
CA SER A 129 11.21 23.39 26.09
C SER A 129 11.87 22.70 24.91
N ASN A 130 12.32 21.45 25.07
CA ASN A 130 13.13 20.76 24.09
C ASN A 130 12.38 19.66 23.33
N VAL A 131 11.15 19.28 23.74
CA VAL A 131 10.32 18.33 22.98
C VAL A 131 9.29 19.10 22.16
N ASP A 132 9.52 19.14 20.83
CA ASP A 132 8.67 19.89 19.90
C ASP A 132 7.41 19.11 19.54
N ASN A 133 7.51 17.81 19.34
CA ASN A 133 6.39 16.99 18.84
C ASN A 133 6.55 15.52 19.21
N VAL A 134 5.40 14.86 19.33
CA VAL A 134 5.30 13.39 19.45
C VAL A 134 4.66 12.85 18.18
N HIS A 135 5.23 11.82 17.59
CA HIS A 135 4.72 11.24 16.34
C HIS A 135 4.75 9.72 16.37
N VAL A 136 3.90 9.11 15.55
CA VAL A 136 3.87 7.65 15.39
C VAL A 136 4.91 7.23 14.35
N ILE A 137 5.76 6.29 14.72
CA ILE A 137 6.71 5.63 13.82
C ILE A 137 6.15 4.25 13.48
N PHE A 138 5.88 4.04 12.20
CA PHE A 138 5.50 2.74 11.65
C PHE A 138 6.68 2.08 10.96
N GLN A 139 6.96 0.84 11.32
CA GLN A 139 7.96 -0.01 10.70
C GLN A 139 7.28 -1.23 10.08
N PRO A 140 7.11 -1.30 8.76
CA PRO A 140 6.49 -2.45 8.10
C PRO A 140 7.27 -3.73 8.38
N GLU A 141 6.54 -4.84 8.49
CA GLU A 141 7.16 -6.15 8.67
C GLU A 141 7.94 -6.55 7.41
N THR A 142 9.15 -7.10 7.63
CA THR A 142 10.01 -7.58 6.56
C THR A 142 10.21 -9.08 6.69
N LYS A 143 10.34 -9.75 5.55
CA LYS A 143 10.73 -11.16 5.47
C LYS A 143 11.91 -11.33 4.52
N ALA A 144 12.73 -12.35 4.77
CA ALA A 144 13.76 -12.77 3.84
C ALA A 144 13.11 -13.55 2.69
N THR A 145 13.48 -13.23 1.46
CA THR A 145 13.16 -14.06 0.29
C THR A 145 14.12 -15.26 0.23
N GLU A 146 13.80 -16.25 -0.60
CA GLU A 146 14.69 -17.40 -0.85
C GLU A 146 16.10 -16.98 -1.32
N ALA A 147 16.20 -15.85 -1.99
CA ALA A 147 17.47 -15.24 -2.42
C ALA A 147 18.17 -14.42 -1.29
N GLY A 148 17.71 -14.48 -0.04
CA GLY A 148 18.27 -13.75 1.10
C GLY A 148 18.00 -12.25 1.13
N LYS A 149 17.23 -11.70 0.18
CA LYS A 149 16.86 -10.27 0.14
C LYS A 149 15.70 -10.01 1.09
N MET A 150 15.82 -8.96 1.92
CA MET A 150 14.73 -8.51 2.78
C MET A 150 13.68 -7.72 1.98
N VAL A 151 12.45 -8.17 2.02
CA VAL A 151 11.31 -7.48 1.39
C VAL A 151 10.26 -7.12 2.44
N LYS A 152 9.57 -6.00 2.24
CA LYS A 152 8.46 -5.59 3.08
C LYS A 152 7.23 -6.41 2.71
N VAL A 153 6.61 -7.06 3.69
CA VAL A 153 5.47 -7.96 3.48
C VAL A 153 4.30 -7.29 2.76
N LEU A 154 3.99 -6.04 3.13
CA LEU A 154 2.85 -5.29 2.57
C LEU A 154 2.98 -4.90 1.09
N VAL A 155 4.20 -4.90 0.53
CA VAL A 155 4.44 -4.49 -0.86
C VAL A 155 5.00 -5.62 -1.72
N GLU A 156 4.97 -6.83 -1.20
CA GLU A 156 5.44 -7.99 -1.94
C GLU A 156 4.54 -8.28 -3.16
N GLY A 157 5.16 -8.55 -4.31
CA GLY A 157 4.43 -8.87 -5.53
C GLY A 157 3.71 -7.69 -6.20
N VAL A 158 3.99 -6.45 -5.77
CA VAL A 158 3.42 -5.25 -6.42
C VAL A 158 4.22 -4.92 -7.67
N SER A 159 3.52 -4.79 -8.80
CA SER A 159 4.04 -4.21 -10.04
C SER A 159 3.58 -2.77 -10.19
N VAL A 160 4.34 -1.97 -10.94
CA VAL A 160 4.03 -0.53 -11.14
C VAL A 160 3.62 -0.32 -12.59
N MET A 161 2.51 0.41 -12.82
CA MET A 161 1.98 0.70 -14.15
C MET A 161 1.71 2.19 -14.30
N GLU A 162 2.10 2.77 -15.42
CA GLU A 162 1.73 4.14 -15.75
C GLU A 162 0.23 4.21 -16.10
N LEU A 163 -0.47 5.16 -15.49
CA LEU A 163 -1.86 5.42 -15.83
C LEU A 163 -1.88 6.30 -17.09
N PRO A 164 -2.55 5.89 -18.19
CA PRO A 164 -2.65 6.69 -19.38
C PRO A 164 -3.18 8.10 -19.08
N ASN A 165 -2.58 9.11 -19.70
CA ASN A 165 -3.06 10.48 -19.56
C ASN A 165 -4.29 10.64 -20.47
N PRO A 166 -5.47 10.99 -19.94
CA PRO A 166 -6.67 11.12 -20.77
C PRO A 166 -6.56 12.24 -21.81
N ASP A 167 -5.64 13.19 -21.61
CA ASP A 167 -5.43 14.33 -22.52
C ASP A 167 -4.42 14.06 -23.65
N LYS A 168 -3.71 12.94 -23.64
CA LYS A 168 -2.88 12.53 -24.78
C LYS A 168 -3.76 11.74 -25.74
N LYS A 169 -4.06 12.31 -26.90
CA LYS A 169 -4.43 11.55 -28.09
C LYS A 169 -3.40 10.43 -28.25
N LYS A 170 -3.85 9.20 -28.51
CA LYS A 170 -2.97 8.09 -28.87
C LYS A 170 -2.07 8.57 -29.98
N ASP A 171 -0.81 8.82 -29.67
CA ASP A 171 0.24 8.90 -30.69
C ASP A 171 0.36 7.47 -31.22
N GLU A 172 0.10 7.30 -32.51
CA GLU A 172 -0.10 6.02 -33.24
C GLU A 172 1.17 5.18 -33.41
N ASP A 173 2.15 5.27 -32.50
CA ASP A 173 3.38 4.51 -32.55
C ASP A 173 3.80 3.99 -31.16
N ASP A 174 2.99 3.11 -30.56
CA ASP A 174 3.45 2.26 -29.47
C ASP A 174 3.64 0.83 -30.03
N PRO A 175 4.89 0.37 -30.23
CA PRO A 175 5.17 -0.95 -30.77
C PRO A 175 4.73 -2.12 -29.86
N ASP A 176 4.29 -1.85 -28.65
CA ASP A 176 3.83 -2.83 -27.66
C ASP A 176 2.29 -2.84 -27.45
N ASP A 177 1.51 -2.20 -28.35
CA ASP A 177 0.04 -2.29 -28.29
C ASP A 177 -0.42 -3.61 -28.95
N PRO A 178 -0.95 -4.57 -28.18
CA PRO A 178 -1.39 -5.86 -28.71
C PRO A 178 -2.63 -5.77 -29.62
N ASP A 179 -3.18 -4.57 -29.85
CA ASP A 179 -4.38 -4.34 -30.66
C ASP A 179 -4.05 -3.72 -32.06
N ASN A 180 -2.75 -3.62 -32.42
CA ASN A 180 -2.33 -3.21 -33.77
C ASN A 180 -2.30 -4.42 -34.73
N GLY A 181 -3.40 -5.17 -34.80
CA GLY A 181 -3.67 -6.24 -35.75
C GLY A 181 -4.40 -5.67 -36.98
N SER A 182 -3.61 -5.36 -38.00
CA SER A 182 -3.98 -5.14 -39.41
C SER A 182 -5.35 -5.69 -39.79
N ASN A 183 -6.22 -4.80 -40.22
CA ASN A 183 -7.37 -5.16 -41.00
C ASN A 183 -7.02 -4.93 -42.50
N PRO A 184 -6.78 -5.99 -43.27
CA PRO A 184 -6.76 -5.89 -44.73
C PRO A 184 -8.10 -6.36 -45.22
N ASP A 185 -8.95 -5.46 -45.63
CA ASP A 185 -9.71 -5.76 -46.85
C ASP A 185 -10.29 -4.49 -47.46
N GLY A 186 -9.82 -4.24 -48.64
CA GLY A 186 -10.39 -3.32 -49.59
C GLY A 186 -11.61 -3.94 -50.28
N GLY A 187 -12.59 -3.13 -50.52
CA GLY A 187 -13.75 -3.50 -51.30
C GLY A 187 -14.33 -2.21 -51.90
N ASP A 188 -13.81 -1.84 -53.06
CA ASP A 188 -14.53 -0.98 -54.01
C ASP A 188 -15.94 -1.52 -54.22
N ASP A 189 -16.93 -0.66 -54.19
CA ASP A 189 -18.00 -0.69 -55.18
C ASP A 189 -18.70 0.66 -55.29
N ASN A 190 -18.49 1.22 -56.42
CA ASN A 190 -19.11 2.30 -57.13
C ASN A 190 -20.56 1.94 -57.47
N ASN A 191 -21.57 2.76 -57.17
CA ASN A 191 -22.59 3.03 -58.14
C ASN A 191 -23.44 4.26 -57.80
N GLY A 192 -23.59 5.09 -58.81
CA GLY A 192 -24.31 6.33 -58.80
C GLY A 192 -25.84 6.16 -58.91
N GLY A 193 -26.53 7.26 -58.78
CA GLY A 193 -27.96 7.34 -59.10
C GLY A 193 -28.62 8.60 -58.58
N ASP A 194 -28.75 9.51 -59.46
CA ASP A 194 -29.49 10.77 -59.47
C ASP A 194 -30.95 10.74 -58.94
N ASN A 195 -31.38 11.94 -58.64
CA ASN A 195 -32.69 12.60 -58.85
C ASN A 195 -33.42 13.08 -57.60
N ASN A 196 -33.40 14.40 -57.43
CA ASN A 196 -34.49 15.36 -57.77
C ASN A 196 -35.85 15.03 -57.13
N ASP A 197 -36.35 15.85 -56.26
CA ASP A 197 -37.35 16.90 -56.49
C ASP A 197 -37.97 17.39 -55.16
N ARG A 198 -38.13 18.72 -55.16
CA ARG A 198 -38.98 19.50 -54.23
C ARG A 198 -40.48 19.27 -54.64
N PRO A 199 -41.46 19.77 -53.92
CA PRO A 199 -41.51 21.11 -53.25
C PRO A 199 -41.52 21.06 -51.71
#